data_0d1eb0e7383b0d48e9acacba42c64c29
#
_entry.id   0d1eb0e7383b0d48e9acacba42c64c29
#
_cell.length_a   1.000
_cell.length_b   1.000
_cell.length_c   1.000
_cell.angle_alpha   90.00
_cell.angle_beta   90.00
_cell.angle_gamma   90.00
#
_symmetry.space_group_name_H-M   'P 1'
#
loop_
_entity.id
_entity.type
_entity.pdbx_description
1 polymer ?
#
loop_
_entity_poly.entity_id
_entity_poly.type
_entity_poly.pdbx_seq_one_letter_code
_entity_poly.pdbx_strand_id
1 'polypeptide(L)'
;MGQKVNPYGFRLGITTDHVSRWFSDSTKPGQRYADYVAEDIKIRKLLETKLDRAGVSNIEIERTRDRVRVDIHTARPGIVIGRRGAEAERIRADLEKLSGKQIQLNILEVRNPEADAQLVAQGIAEQLSARVAFRRAMRKGLQGAQRAGAKGIRIQVSGRLGGAEMS
;
A
#
# COMPACT_ATOMS: atom_id res chain seq x y z
N MET A 1 -28.53 14.11 0.27
CA MET A 1 -27.09 14.25 0.58
C MET A 1 -26.32 14.31 -0.74
N GLY A 2 -25.45 15.31 -0.91
CA GLY A 2 -24.67 15.45 -2.14
C GLY A 2 -23.62 14.35 -2.32
N GLN A 3 -23.28 14.07 -3.56
CA GLN A 3 -22.19 13.18 -3.92
C GLN A 3 -20.86 13.81 -3.47
N LYS A 4 -19.96 12.99 -2.92
CA LYS A 4 -18.64 13.42 -2.43
C LYS A 4 -17.56 12.92 -3.37
N VAL A 5 -16.65 13.81 -3.73
CA VAL A 5 -15.47 13.46 -4.54
C VAL A 5 -14.53 12.57 -3.71
N ASN A 6 -13.87 11.62 -4.39
CA ASN A 6 -12.82 10.83 -3.75
C ASN A 6 -11.71 11.77 -3.24
N PRO A 7 -11.37 11.75 -1.95
CA PRO A 7 -10.40 12.68 -1.38
C PRO A 7 -8.99 12.54 -1.97
N TYR A 8 -8.59 11.35 -2.40
CA TYR A 8 -7.32 11.13 -3.09
C TYR A 8 -7.35 11.78 -4.48
N GLY A 9 -8.40 11.51 -5.27
CA GLY A 9 -8.55 12.10 -6.60
C GLY A 9 -8.64 13.63 -6.58
N PHE A 10 -9.28 14.20 -5.56
CA PHE A 10 -9.38 15.64 -5.38
C PHE A 10 -8.01 16.32 -5.15
N ARG A 11 -7.04 15.60 -4.56
CA ARG A 11 -5.72 16.12 -4.23
C ARG A 11 -4.65 15.80 -5.28
N LEU A 12 -4.95 14.98 -6.27
CA LEU A 12 -3.99 14.64 -7.33
C LEU A 12 -3.51 15.88 -8.09
N GLY A 13 -2.22 15.96 -8.31
CA GLY A 13 -1.58 17.06 -9.02
C GLY A 13 -1.39 18.35 -8.21
N ILE A 14 -1.87 18.40 -6.95
CA ILE A 14 -1.71 19.56 -6.06
C ILE A 14 -0.86 19.18 -4.84
N THR A 15 -1.33 18.22 -4.04
CA THR A 15 -0.65 17.79 -2.80
C THR A 15 -0.20 16.34 -2.83
N THR A 16 -0.73 15.54 -3.73
CA THR A 16 -0.42 14.11 -3.89
C THR A 16 -0.14 13.78 -5.34
N ASP A 17 0.87 12.95 -5.57
CA ASP A 17 1.18 12.39 -6.88
C ASP A 17 0.45 11.05 -7.07
N HIS A 18 0.26 10.65 -8.32
CA HIS A 18 -0.32 9.36 -8.65
C HIS A 18 0.68 8.23 -8.36
N VAL A 19 0.19 7.13 -7.80
CA VAL A 19 1.02 5.96 -7.43
C VAL A 19 1.54 5.17 -8.63
N SER A 20 0.95 5.34 -9.81
CA SER A 20 1.45 4.78 -11.08
C SER A 20 1.93 5.94 -11.95
N ARG A 21 3.25 6.07 -12.08
CA ARG A 21 3.92 7.19 -12.78
C ARG A 21 4.43 6.72 -14.13
N TRP A 22 3.51 6.53 -15.08
CA TRP A 22 3.86 6.15 -16.44
C TRP A 22 2.84 6.64 -17.44
N PHE A 23 3.26 6.71 -18.69
CA PHE A 23 2.43 7.06 -19.83
C PHE A 23 2.44 5.92 -20.85
N SER A 24 1.30 5.63 -21.44
CA SER A 24 1.12 4.63 -22.49
C SER A 24 0.71 5.32 -23.78
N ASP A 25 1.49 5.14 -24.82
CA ASP A 25 1.15 5.61 -26.15
C ASP A 25 0.52 4.46 -26.94
N SER A 26 -0.79 4.52 -27.11
CA SER A 26 -1.56 3.47 -27.80
C SER A 26 -1.24 3.32 -29.28
N THR A 27 -0.55 4.31 -29.88
CA THR A 27 -0.13 4.26 -31.28
C THR A 27 1.09 3.36 -31.49
N LYS A 28 1.84 3.06 -30.42
CA LYS A 28 3.03 2.22 -30.48
C LYS A 28 2.72 0.76 -30.20
N PRO A 29 3.22 -0.19 -31.01
CA PRO A 29 3.02 -1.61 -30.76
C PRO A 29 3.64 -2.01 -29.40
N GLY A 30 2.90 -2.83 -28.63
CA GLY A 30 3.35 -3.31 -27.32
C GLY A 30 3.14 -2.34 -26.15
N GLN A 31 2.50 -1.18 -26.36
CA GLN A 31 2.22 -0.21 -25.30
C GLN A 31 0.71 0.00 -25.12
N ARG A 32 -0.03 -1.07 -24.82
CA ARG A 32 -1.46 -0.96 -24.56
C ARG A 32 -1.70 -0.56 -23.11
N TYR A 33 -2.45 0.50 -22.90
CA TYR A 33 -2.81 0.99 -21.56
C TYR A 33 -3.44 -0.09 -20.68
N ALA A 34 -4.35 -0.87 -21.25
CA ALA A 34 -5.03 -1.95 -20.53
C ALA A 34 -4.06 -3.01 -19.99
N ASP A 35 -3.03 -3.37 -20.79
CA ASP A 35 -2.03 -4.36 -20.40
C ASP A 35 -1.16 -3.86 -19.24
N TYR A 36 -0.79 -2.58 -19.27
CA TYR A 36 -0.01 -1.94 -18.19
C TYR A 36 -0.81 -1.85 -16.89
N VAL A 37 -2.09 -1.49 -16.96
CA VAL A 37 -2.97 -1.47 -15.78
C VAL A 37 -3.14 -2.87 -15.21
N ALA A 38 -3.39 -3.88 -16.05
CA ALA A 38 -3.52 -5.26 -15.59
C ALA A 38 -2.23 -5.79 -14.95
N GLU A 39 -1.07 -5.42 -15.48
CA GLU A 39 0.23 -5.78 -14.92
C GLU A 39 0.46 -5.07 -13.57
N ASP A 40 0.16 -3.78 -13.43
CA ASP A 40 0.25 -3.05 -12.16
C ASP A 40 -0.62 -3.67 -11.07
N ILE A 41 -1.85 -4.05 -11.40
CA ILE A 41 -2.74 -4.73 -10.45
C ILE A 41 -2.14 -6.05 -9.98
N LYS A 42 -1.57 -6.84 -10.88
CA LYS A 42 -0.90 -8.11 -10.53
C LYS A 42 0.31 -7.90 -9.65
N ILE A 43 1.16 -6.88 -9.95
CA ILE A 43 2.33 -6.50 -9.14
C ILE A 43 1.90 -6.14 -7.72
N ARG A 44 0.91 -5.23 -7.57
CA ARG A 44 0.41 -4.81 -6.27
C ARG A 44 -0.14 -5.98 -5.45
N LYS A 45 -0.98 -6.80 -6.07
CA LYS A 45 -1.58 -7.98 -5.41
C LYS A 45 -0.53 -8.99 -4.95
N LEU A 46 0.51 -9.23 -5.75
CA LEU A 46 1.61 -10.13 -5.38
C LEU A 46 2.38 -9.56 -4.18
N LEU A 47 2.69 -8.26 -4.20
CA LEU A 47 3.40 -7.60 -3.11
C LEU A 47 2.58 -7.57 -1.81
N GLU A 48 1.30 -7.24 -1.88
CA GLU A 48 0.38 -7.26 -0.73
C GLU A 48 0.33 -8.66 -0.08
N THR A 49 0.22 -9.71 -0.91
CA THR A 49 0.17 -11.09 -0.41
C THR A 49 1.48 -11.53 0.24
N LYS A 50 2.63 -11.14 -0.32
CA LYS A 50 3.95 -11.55 0.20
C LYS A 50 4.42 -10.71 1.39
N LEU A 51 4.02 -9.46 1.43
CA LEU A 51 4.50 -8.47 2.41
C LEU A 51 3.46 -8.12 3.49
N ASP A 52 2.50 -9.00 3.74
CA ASP A 52 1.43 -8.79 4.71
C ASP A 52 1.95 -8.32 6.08
N ARG A 53 3.06 -8.91 6.57
CA ARG A 53 3.67 -8.58 7.87
C ARG A 53 4.64 -7.39 7.85
N ALA A 54 4.98 -6.89 6.69
CA ALA A 54 5.95 -5.80 6.53
C ALA A 54 5.35 -4.42 6.83
N GLY A 55 4.03 -4.28 6.82
CA GLY A 55 3.36 -3.00 6.95
C GLY A 55 3.67 -2.10 5.76
N VAL A 56 3.13 -2.45 4.60
CA VAL A 56 3.28 -1.66 3.38
C VAL A 56 2.28 -0.52 3.39
N SER A 57 2.78 0.70 3.30
CA SER A 57 1.97 1.93 3.22
C SER A 57 1.53 2.22 1.79
N ASN A 58 2.49 2.24 0.87
CA ASN A 58 2.27 2.59 -0.52
C ASN A 58 3.22 1.83 -1.44
N ILE A 59 2.78 1.58 -2.67
CA ILE A 59 3.59 0.97 -3.73
C ILE A 59 3.52 1.90 -4.95
N GLU A 60 4.64 2.50 -5.30
CA GLU A 60 4.75 3.37 -6.48
C GLU A 60 5.39 2.60 -7.63
N ILE A 61 4.83 2.74 -8.82
CA ILE A 61 5.30 2.04 -10.01
C ILE A 61 5.62 3.07 -11.09
N GLU A 62 6.88 3.08 -11.51
CA GLU A 62 7.35 3.84 -12.66
C GLU A 62 7.69 2.88 -13.80
N ARG A 63 7.30 3.23 -15.02
CA ARG A 63 7.58 2.41 -16.20
C ARG A 63 8.32 3.21 -17.24
N THR A 64 9.37 2.62 -17.74
CA THR A 64 10.00 2.99 -19.00
C THR A 64 9.76 1.87 -20.02
N ARG A 65 10.29 2.00 -21.23
CA ARG A 65 10.07 1.00 -22.30
C ARG A 65 10.50 -0.41 -21.85
N ASP A 66 11.68 -0.54 -21.23
CA ASP A 66 12.32 -1.84 -20.96
C ASP A 66 12.46 -2.17 -19.46
N ARG A 67 12.16 -1.21 -18.60
CA ARG A 67 12.35 -1.34 -17.14
C ARG A 67 11.12 -0.91 -16.39
N VAL A 68 10.85 -1.60 -15.30
CA VAL A 68 9.82 -1.22 -14.32
C VAL A 68 10.50 -0.98 -12.98
N ARG A 69 10.33 0.21 -12.43
CA ARG A 69 10.80 0.56 -11.10
C ARG A 69 9.62 0.45 -10.14
N VAL A 70 9.83 -0.26 -9.05
CA VAL A 70 8.83 -0.45 -8.00
C VAL A 70 9.41 0.05 -6.69
N ASP A 71 8.82 1.12 -6.16
CA ASP A 71 9.21 1.72 -4.88
C ASP A 71 8.20 1.28 -3.82
N ILE A 72 8.67 0.56 -2.79
CA ILE A 72 7.83 0.04 -1.70
C ILE A 72 8.07 0.88 -0.46
N HIS A 73 7.04 1.61 -0.02
CA HIS A 73 7.05 2.33 1.26
C HIS A 73 6.58 1.39 2.37
N THR A 74 7.44 1.11 3.32
CA THR A 74 7.18 0.15 4.40
C THR A 74 7.58 0.68 5.77
N ALA A 75 6.83 0.25 6.80
CA ALA A 75 7.18 0.53 8.20
C ALA A 75 8.33 -0.35 8.71
N ARG A 76 8.56 -1.52 8.08
CA ARG A 76 9.53 -2.51 8.53
C ARG A 76 10.41 -2.99 7.38
N PRO A 77 11.34 -2.15 6.90
CA PRO A 77 12.17 -2.49 5.73
C PRO A 77 13.00 -3.77 5.93
N GLY A 78 13.39 -4.08 7.16
CA GLY A 78 14.15 -5.29 7.47
C GLY A 78 13.42 -6.60 7.13
N ILE A 79 12.08 -6.61 7.17
CA ILE A 79 11.28 -7.79 6.78
C ILE A 79 11.29 -7.96 5.25
N VAL A 80 11.20 -6.85 4.52
CA VAL A 80 11.20 -6.85 3.05
C VAL A 80 12.58 -7.22 2.49
N ILE A 81 13.64 -6.71 3.11
CA ILE A 81 15.02 -7.00 2.70
C ILE A 81 15.38 -8.47 3.04
N GLY A 82 14.96 -8.93 4.22
CA GLY A 82 15.27 -10.27 4.72
C GLY A 82 16.74 -10.44 5.10
N ARG A 83 17.13 -11.66 5.44
CA ARG A 83 18.52 -11.97 5.79
C ARG A 83 19.41 -11.82 4.56
N ARG A 84 20.39 -10.93 4.61
CA ARG A 84 21.37 -10.65 3.53
C ARG A 84 20.74 -10.28 2.18
N GLY A 85 19.52 -9.71 2.18
CA GLY A 85 18.83 -9.33 0.95
C GLY A 85 18.12 -10.46 0.20
N ALA A 86 18.10 -11.67 0.74
CA ALA A 86 17.55 -12.85 0.05
C ALA A 86 16.05 -12.72 -0.28
N GLU A 87 15.26 -12.08 0.59
CA GLU A 87 13.84 -11.91 0.35
C GLU A 87 13.56 -10.86 -0.73
N ALA A 88 14.31 -9.76 -0.74
CA ALA A 88 14.22 -8.74 -1.78
C ALA A 88 14.57 -9.30 -3.16
N GLU A 89 15.63 -10.11 -3.28
CA GLU A 89 16.00 -10.78 -4.53
C GLU A 89 14.93 -11.79 -4.99
N ARG A 90 14.31 -12.49 -4.07
CA ARG A 90 13.21 -13.41 -4.35
C ARG A 90 11.97 -12.69 -4.88
N ILE A 91 11.60 -11.58 -4.23
CA ILE A 91 10.50 -10.72 -4.69
C ILE A 91 10.79 -10.18 -6.08
N ARG A 92 12.01 -9.69 -6.31
CA ARG A 92 12.45 -9.19 -7.61
C ARG A 92 12.33 -10.25 -8.70
N ALA A 93 12.84 -11.46 -8.46
CA ALA A 93 12.76 -12.57 -9.41
C ALA A 93 11.31 -12.95 -9.76
N ASP A 94 10.40 -12.94 -8.77
CA ASP A 94 9.00 -13.24 -9.00
C ASP A 94 8.28 -12.12 -9.77
N LEU A 95 8.64 -10.87 -9.53
CA LEU A 95 8.14 -9.73 -10.29
C LEU A 95 8.65 -9.75 -11.75
N GLU A 96 9.91 -10.11 -11.97
CA GLU A 96 10.50 -10.27 -13.31
C GLU A 96 9.83 -11.40 -14.10
N LYS A 97 9.50 -12.51 -13.46
CA LYS A 97 8.71 -13.61 -14.07
C LYS A 97 7.31 -13.17 -14.46
N LEU A 98 6.68 -12.30 -13.66
CA LEU A 98 5.33 -11.83 -13.90
C LEU A 98 5.27 -10.80 -15.03
N SER A 99 6.24 -9.88 -15.09
CA SER A 99 6.25 -8.76 -16.04
C SER A 99 7.01 -9.05 -17.32
N GLY A 100 7.92 -10.04 -17.31
CA GLY A 100 8.84 -10.30 -18.43
C GLY A 100 9.83 -9.16 -18.72
N LYS A 101 9.95 -8.19 -17.80
CA LYS A 101 10.81 -7.01 -17.91
C LYS A 101 11.78 -6.94 -16.76
N GLN A 102 12.85 -6.18 -16.94
CA GLN A 102 13.79 -5.92 -15.84
C GLN A 102 13.11 -5.08 -14.75
N ILE A 103 13.15 -5.58 -13.51
CA ILE A 103 12.58 -4.90 -12.35
C ILE A 103 13.69 -4.26 -11.50
N GLN A 104 13.50 -3.00 -11.19
CA GLN A 104 14.27 -2.30 -10.17
C GLN A 104 13.40 -2.15 -8.92
N LEU A 105 13.77 -2.82 -7.85
CA LEU A 105 13.07 -2.78 -6.57
C LEU A 105 13.78 -1.84 -5.62
N ASN A 106 13.08 -0.83 -5.11
CA ASN A 106 13.57 0.05 -4.06
C ASN A 106 12.68 -0.10 -2.82
N ILE A 107 13.30 -0.07 -1.67
CA ILE A 107 12.61 -0.20 -0.38
C ILE A 107 12.85 1.10 0.39
N LEU A 108 11.76 1.81 0.68
CA LEU A 108 11.76 3.11 1.35
C LEU A 108 11.09 2.97 2.72
N GLU A 109 11.76 3.48 3.74
CA GLU A 109 11.22 3.48 5.10
C GLU A 109 10.25 4.63 5.33
N VAL A 110 9.10 4.33 5.92
CA VAL A 110 8.13 5.32 6.38
C VAL A 110 8.59 5.87 7.73
N ARG A 111 8.93 7.15 7.79
CA ARG A 111 9.46 7.79 9.00
C ARG A 111 8.53 7.73 10.20
N ASN A 112 7.22 7.96 9.98
CA ASN A 112 6.20 7.99 11.04
C ASN A 112 5.05 7.02 10.72
N PRO A 113 5.20 5.71 10.99
CA PRO A 113 4.17 4.71 10.68
C PRO A 113 2.83 4.95 11.41
N GLU A 114 2.88 5.51 12.61
CA GLU A 114 1.69 5.81 13.41
C GLU A 114 0.89 7.02 12.91
N ALA A 115 1.48 7.85 12.05
CA ALA A 115 0.79 8.96 11.38
C ALA A 115 0.24 8.57 10.00
N ASP A 116 0.64 7.42 9.47
CA ASP A 116 0.19 6.92 8.19
C ASP A 116 -1.17 6.22 8.32
N ALA A 117 -2.17 6.71 7.57
CA ALA A 117 -3.54 6.23 7.68
C ALA A 117 -3.70 4.77 7.25
N GLN A 118 -2.95 4.33 6.23
CA GLN A 118 -3.00 2.96 5.72
C GLN A 118 -2.43 1.97 6.76
N LEU A 119 -1.29 2.31 7.35
CA LEU A 119 -0.63 1.47 8.36
C LEU A 119 -1.46 1.39 9.65
N VAL A 120 -2.07 2.49 10.07
CA VAL A 120 -2.98 2.50 11.22
C VAL A 120 -4.21 1.63 10.97
N ALA A 121 -4.81 1.74 9.77
CA ALA A 121 -5.97 0.92 9.41
C ALA A 121 -5.63 -0.57 9.39
N GLN A 122 -4.50 -0.94 8.79
CA GLN A 122 -4.01 -2.32 8.76
C GLN A 122 -3.74 -2.86 10.18
N GLY A 123 -3.08 -2.06 11.03
CA GLY A 123 -2.82 -2.45 12.42
C GLY A 123 -4.10 -2.61 13.25
N ILE A 124 -5.16 -1.86 12.96
CA ILE A 124 -6.48 -2.07 13.58
C ILE A 124 -7.11 -3.36 13.06
N ALA A 125 -7.07 -3.62 11.75
CA ALA A 125 -7.60 -4.83 11.14
C ALA A 125 -6.92 -6.10 11.68
N GLU A 126 -5.61 -6.10 11.85
CA GLU A 126 -4.85 -7.19 12.46
C GLU A 126 -5.29 -7.46 13.90
N GLN A 127 -5.49 -6.40 14.70
CA GLN A 127 -5.97 -6.54 16.08
C GLN A 127 -7.39 -7.10 16.14
N LEU A 128 -8.27 -6.71 15.23
CA LEU A 128 -9.63 -7.26 15.14
C LEU A 128 -9.62 -8.73 14.71
N SER A 129 -8.78 -9.10 13.77
CA SER A 129 -8.54 -10.50 13.36
C SER A 129 -8.04 -11.34 14.53
N ALA A 130 -7.19 -10.78 15.39
CA ALA A 130 -6.71 -11.40 16.64
C ALA A 130 -7.74 -11.36 17.79
N ARG A 131 -9.02 -11.05 17.50
CA ARG A 131 -10.14 -11.00 18.47
C ARG A 131 -9.98 -9.98 19.59
N VAL A 132 -9.22 -8.92 19.40
CA VAL A 132 -9.14 -7.80 20.34
C VAL A 132 -10.46 -7.01 20.27
N ALA A 133 -10.97 -6.57 21.43
CA ALA A 133 -12.19 -5.76 21.49
C ALA A 133 -12.05 -4.50 20.62
N PHE A 134 -12.99 -4.25 19.72
CA PHE A 134 -12.94 -3.17 18.72
C PHE A 134 -12.73 -1.80 19.37
N ARG A 135 -13.37 -1.51 20.51
CA ARG A 135 -13.18 -0.25 21.25
C ARG A 135 -11.74 -0.06 21.71
N ARG A 136 -11.05 -1.13 22.09
CA ARG A 136 -9.66 -1.10 22.53
C ARG A 136 -8.72 -0.89 21.32
N ALA A 137 -8.97 -1.58 20.23
CA ALA A 137 -8.19 -1.43 18.99
C ALA A 137 -8.27 0.00 18.44
N MET A 138 -9.49 0.57 18.35
CA MET A 138 -9.70 1.94 17.91
C MET A 138 -9.01 2.97 18.81
N ARG A 139 -9.15 2.81 20.14
CA ARG A 139 -8.52 3.70 21.13
C ARG A 139 -6.99 3.67 21.02
N LYS A 140 -6.41 2.48 20.82
CA LYS A 140 -4.96 2.33 20.61
C LYS A 140 -4.49 3.03 19.34
N GLY A 141 -5.20 2.86 18.23
CA GLY A 141 -4.90 3.56 16.97
C GLY A 141 -4.99 5.09 17.11
N LEU A 142 -6.02 5.59 17.79
CA LEU A 142 -6.18 7.01 18.06
C LEU A 142 -5.03 7.58 18.90
N GLN A 143 -4.66 6.90 19.98
CA GLN A 143 -3.55 7.32 20.83
C GLN A 143 -2.20 7.29 20.12
N GLY A 144 -1.95 6.27 19.26
CA GLY A 144 -0.73 6.19 18.45
C GLY A 144 -0.60 7.39 17.52
N ALA A 145 -1.63 7.66 16.73
CA ALA A 145 -1.62 8.79 15.81
C ALA A 145 -1.48 10.16 16.51
N GLN A 146 -2.10 10.35 17.67
CA GLN A 146 -1.92 11.58 18.45
C GLN A 146 -0.49 11.74 18.97
N ARG A 147 0.15 10.65 19.44
CA ARG A 147 1.57 10.68 19.86
C ARG A 147 2.51 10.99 18.70
N ALA A 148 2.17 10.52 17.50
CA ALA A 148 2.92 10.81 16.28
C ALA A 148 2.74 12.27 15.79
N GLY A 149 1.95 13.09 16.49
CA GLY A 149 1.76 14.49 16.17
C GLY A 149 0.64 14.77 15.16
N ALA A 150 -0.24 13.82 14.89
CA ALA A 150 -1.41 14.06 14.05
C ALA A 150 -2.35 15.08 14.71
N LYS A 151 -2.76 16.10 13.95
CA LYS A 151 -3.68 17.15 14.43
C LYS A 151 -5.08 16.62 14.73
N GLY A 152 -5.47 15.52 14.12
CA GLY A 152 -6.74 14.86 14.32
C GLY A 152 -6.80 13.54 13.56
N ILE A 153 -7.63 12.62 14.05
CA ILE A 153 -7.85 11.33 13.40
C ILE A 153 -9.33 10.96 13.53
N ARG A 154 -9.85 10.35 12.47
CA ARG A 154 -11.17 9.72 12.46
C ARG A 154 -10.99 8.25 12.12
N ILE A 155 -11.45 7.37 13.02
CA ILE A 155 -11.46 5.92 12.82
C ILE A 155 -12.91 5.47 12.75
N GLN A 156 -13.26 4.72 11.74
CA GLN A 156 -14.57 4.13 11.55
C GLN A 156 -14.40 2.64 11.26
N VAL A 157 -15.09 1.81 12.02
CA VAL A 157 -15.12 0.35 11.86
C VAL A 157 -16.57 -0.05 11.74
N SER A 158 -16.91 -0.85 10.74
CA SER A 158 -18.26 -1.34 10.48
C SER A 158 -18.26 -2.85 10.27
N GLY A 159 -19.39 -3.50 10.55
CA GLY A 159 -19.56 -4.92 10.41
C GLY A 159 -20.12 -5.59 11.66
N ARG A 160 -20.11 -6.91 11.70
CA ARG A 160 -20.60 -7.71 12.85
C ARG A 160 -19.58 -7.73 13.98
N LEU A 161 -19.48 -6.62 14.72
CA LEU A 161 -18.49 -6.42 15.77
C LEU A 161 -18.92 -7.10 17.07
N GLY A 162 -18.03 -7.95 17.64
CA GLY A 162 -18.29 -8.65 18.90
C GLY A 162 -19.42 -9.67 18.85
N GLY A 163 -19.81 -10.15 17.65
CA GLY A 163 -20.91 -11.12 17.47
C GLY A 163 -22.30 -10.47 17.36
N ALA A 164 -22.41 -9.14 17.38
CA ALA A 164 -23.66 -8.45 17.13
C ALA A 164 -24.14 -8.63 15.67
N GLU A 165 -25.46 -8.80 15.46
CA GLU A 165 -26.01 -8.97 14.13
C GLU A 165 -25.99 -7.68 13.32
N MET A 166 -26.10 -6.53 14.00
CA MET A 166 -25.97 -5.19 13.41
C MET A 166 -25.18 -4.28 14.34
N SER A 167 -24.39 -3.40 13.75
CA SER A 167 -23.66 -2.33 14.43
C SER A 167 -23.53 -1.11 13.54
#